data_ce3bc37da8945efaa8fc9c4b6fa3e010
#
_entry.id   ce3bc37da8945efaa8fc9c4b6fa3e010
#
_cell.length_a   1.000
_cell.length_b   1.000
_cell.length_c   1.000
_cell.angle_alpha   90.00
_cell.angle_beta   90.00
_cell.angle_gamma   90.00
#
_symmetry.space_group_name_H-M   'P 1'
#
loop_
_entity.id
_entity.type
_entity.pdbx_description
1 polymer ?
#
loop_
_entity_poly.entity_id
_entity_poly.type
_entity_poly.pdbx_seq_one_letter_code
_entity_poly.pdbx_strand_id
1 'polypeptide(L)'
;EARDVLGTLHNSHIALFATAGVPPQMAHAKESLINAANCLPDGVEPVGTFICQGKVDPKVIEMMYKMFPKGHSHGQSADRDARHKQAAVHPNEDDFKAAQDFAQHILAKLDR
;
A
#
# COMPACT_ATOMS: atom_id res chain seq x y z
N GLU A 1 -2.49 5.67 13.41
CA GLU A 1 -2.18 4.42 14.11
C GLU A 1 -0.86 3.82 13.64
N ALA A 2 -0.73 3.47 12.35
CA ALA A 2 0.54 2.99 11.78
C ALA A 2 1.65 4.03 11.93
N ARG A 3 1.33 5.30 11.76
CA ARG A 3 2.27 6.42 11.91
C ARG A 3 2.92 6.43 13.30
N ASP A 4 2.13 6.22 14.32
CA ASP A 4 2.61 6.25 15.71
C ASP A 4 3.54 5.06 15.98
N VAL A 5 3.18 3.87 15.47
CA VAL A 5 4.01 2.67 15.60
C VAL A 5 5.34 2.85 14.88
N LEU A 6 5.32 3.34 13.65
CA LEU A 6 6.52 3.53 12.83
C LEU A 6 7.53 4.46 13.51
N GLY A 7 7.06 5.51 14.16
CA GLY A 7 7.92 6.46 14.85
C GLY A 7 8.61 5.92 16.10
N THR A 8 8.17 4.76 16.61
CA THR A 8 8.73 4.13 17.81
C THR A 8 9.67 2.97 17.54
N LEU A 9 9.91 2.61 16.27
CA LEU A 9 10.72 1.44 15.93
C LEU A 9 12.20 1.66 16.23
N HIS A 10 12.83 0.65 16.82
CA HIS A 10 14.25 0.66 17.16
C HIS A 10 15.06 -0.39 16.41
N ASN A 11 14.42 -1.09 15.48
CA ASN A 11 15.09 -2.13 14.70
C ASN A 11 16.14 -1.52 13.78
N SER A 12 17.26 -2.20 13.62
CA SER A 12 18.35 -1.74 12.75
C SER A 12 18.01 -1.87 11.26
N HIS A 13 17.11 -2.79 10.92
CA HIS A 13 16.68 -3.04 9.55
C HIS A 13 15.15 -3.07 9.49
N ILE A 14 14.59 -2.23 8.66
CA ILE A 14 13.14 -2.09 8.51
C ILE A 14 12.80 -2.15 7.01
N ALA A 15 11.90 -3.04 6.63
CA ALA A 15 11.29 -3.05 5.31
C ALA A 15 9.81 -2.70 5.45
N LEU A 16 9.26 -2.00 4.47
CA LEU A 16 7.86 -1.62 4.46
C LEU A 16 7.11 -2.33 3.36
N PHE A 17 5.92 -2.79 3.66
CA PHE A 17 5.03 -3.31 2.64
C PHE A 17 3.60 -2.82 2.89
N ALA A 18 2.82 -2.74 1.82
CA ALA A 18 1.45 -2.26 1.91
C ALA A 18 0.59 -2.85 0.79
N THR A 19 -0.72 -2.79 0.99
CA THR A 19 -1.69 -3.02 -0.09
C THR A 19 -2.43 -1.72 -0.34
N ALA A 20 -2.86 -1.51 -1.57
CA ALA A 20 -3.63 -0.33 -1.96
C ALA A 20 -4.77 -0.74 -2.89
N GLY A 21 -5.88 -0.01 -2.83
CA GLY A 21 -7.00 -0.25 -3.74
C GLY A 21 -6.74 0.18 -5.18
N VAL A 22 -5.61 0.83 -5.44
CA VAL A 22 -5.20 1.27 -6.77
C VAL A 22 -3.98 0.47 -7.23
N PRO A 23 -3.73 0.38 -8.56
CA PRO A 23 -2.53 -0.31 -9.05
C PRO A 23 -1.25 0.27 -8.48
N PRO A 24 -0.22 -0.58 -8.22
CA PRO A 24 1.03 -0.11 -7.60
C PRO A 24 1.78 0.96 -8.40
N GLN A 25 1.54 1.03 -9.69
CA GLN A 25 2.20 1.98 -10.58
C GLN A 25 1.67 3.41 -10.44
N MET A 26 0.49 3.57 -9.85
CA MET A 26 -0.11 4.90 -9.68
C MET A 26 0.63 5.71 -8.62
N ALA A 27 0.71 7.02 -8.84
CA ALA A 27 1.40 7.94 -7.93
C ALA A 27 0.87 7.85 -6.51
N HIS A 28 -0.44 7.71 -6.35
CA HIS A 28 -1.09 7.62 -5.03
C HIS A 28 -0.56 6.43 -4.21
N ALA A 29 -0.39 5.27 -4.86
CA ALA A 29 0.17 4.10 -4.20
C ALA A 29 1.63 4.32 -3.79
N LYS A 30 2.43 4.89 -4.67
CA LYS A 30 3.84 5.19 -4.40
C LYS A 30 4.00 6.20 -3.26
N GLU A 31 3.16 7.23 -3.24
CA GLU A 31 3.16 8.24 -2.18
C GLU A 31 2.83 7.65 -0.81
N SER A 32 1.97 6.63 -0.76
CA SER A 32 1.64 5.96 0.49
C SER A 32 2.88 5.37 1.16
N LEU A 33 3.76 4.74 0.39
CA LEU A 33 5.01 4.18 0.92
C LEU A 33 6.00 5.26 1.32
N ILE A 34 6.10 6.34 0.52
CA ILE A 34 6.97 7.48 0.84
C ILE A 34 6.52 8.12 2.15
N ASN A 35 5.21 8.33 2.32
CA ASN A 35 4.67 8.91 3.53
C ASN A 35 4.91 8.00 4.74
N ALA A 36 4.79 6.69 4.58
CA ALA A 36 5.08 5.73 5.64
C ALA A 36 6.56 5.77 6.03
N ALA A 37 7.46 5.81 5.04
CA ALA A 37 8.90 5.89 5.29
C ALA A 37 9.27 7.17 6.04
N ASN A 38 8.59 8.27 5.75
CA ASN A 38 8.81 9.55 6.44
C ASN A 38 8.36 9.53 7.90
N CYS A 39 7.57 8.53 8.30
CA CYS A 39 7.16 8.36 9.69
C CYS A 39 8.16 7.56 10.52
N LEU A 40 9.18 6.98 9.90
CA LEU A 40 10.26 6.29 10.62
C LEU A 40 11.10 7.30 11.41
N PRO A 41 11.85 6.85 12.45
CA PRO A 41 12.73 7.74 13.20
C PRO A 41 13.74 8.44 12.29
N ASP A 42 14.20 9.61 12.71
CA ASP A 42 15.14 10.43 11.94
C ASP A 42 16.40 9.61 11.59
N GLY A 43 16.79 9.69 10.31
CA GLY A 43 17.97 9.00 9.81
C GLY A 43 17.76 7.52 9.47
N VAL A 44 16.56 7.00 9.71
CA VAL A 44 16.22 5.62 9.39
C VAL A 44 15.55 5.56 8.01
N GLU A 45 16.15 4.79 7.11
CA GLU A 45 15.58 4.53 5.80
C GLU A 45 15.20 3.06 5.67
N PRO A 46 14.09 2.72 5.01
CA PRO A 46 13.75 1.31 4.81
C PRO A 46 14.76 0.64 3.88
N VAL A 47 15.09 -0.61 4.19
CA VAL A 47 15.99 -1.42 3.35
C VAL A 47 15.31 -1.88 2.08
N GLY A 48 13.99 -1.76 2.00
CA GLY A 48 13.21 -2.02 0.81
C GLY A 48 11.75 -1.73 1.06
N THR A 49 11.01 -1.57 -0.02
CA THR A 49 9.56 -1.35 0.03
C THR A 49 8.86 -2.22 -1.00
N PHE A 50 7.65 -2.65 -0.67
CA PHE A 50 6.81 -3.45 -1.55
C PHE A 50 5.36 -3.00 -1.44
N ILE A 51 4.67 -2.93 -2.56
CA ILE A 51 3.24 -2.64 -2.58
C ILE A 51 2.56 -3.50 -3.64
N CYS A 52 1.38 -4.00 -3.33
CA CYS A 52 0.51 -4.64 -4.30
C CYS A 52 -0.91 -4.12 -4.16
N GLN A 53 -1.74 -4.40 -5.14
CA GLN A 53 -3.14 -4.03 -5.09
C GLN A 53 -3.89 -4.97 -4.14
N GLY A 54 -4.88 -4.45 -3.43
CA GLY A 54 -5.71 -5.22 -2.52
C GLY A 54 -7.16 -4.79 -2.62
N LYS A 55 -8.05 -5.71 -2.26
CA LYS A 55 -9.49 -5.45 -2.26
C LYS A 55 -9.85 -4.38 -1.23
N VAL A 56 -10.66 -3.43 -1.63
CA VAL A 56 -11.25 -2.45 -0.73
C VAL A 56 -12.57 -3.02 -0.19
N ASP A 57 -12.80 -2.90 1.11
CA ASP A 57 -14.05 -3.36 1.73
C ASP A 57 -15.24 -2.68 1.05
N PRO A 58 -16.23 -3.46 0.55
CA PRO A 58 -17.42 -2.87 -0.09
C PRO A 58 -18.15 -1.86 0.77
N LYS A 59 -18.13 -2.02 2.09
CA LYS A 59 -18.75 -1.06 3.03
C LYS A 59 -18.03 0.28 3.02
N VAL A 60 -16.71 0.28 2.87
CA VAL A 60 -15.91 1.51 2.77
C VAL A 60 -16.22 2.21 1.45
N ILE A 61 -16.32 1.46 0.36
CA ILE A 61 -16.68 2.02 -0.95
C ILE A 61 -18.06 2.67 -0.88
N GLU A 62 -19.04 1.97 -0.32
CA GLU A 62 -20.39 2.50 -0.17
C GLU A 62 -20.40 3.79 0.65
N MET A 63 -19.67 3.81 1.76
CA MET A 63 -19.55 5.00 2.62
C MET A 63 -18.95 6.18 1.85
N MET A 64 -17.88 5.95 1.09
CA MET A 64 -17.25 7.00 0.30
C MET A 64 -18.22 7.58 -0.73
N TYR A 65 -18.99 6.73 -1.41
CA TYR A 65 -19.94 7.18 -2.42
C TYR A 65 -21.12 7.95 -1.83
N LYS A 66 -21.47 7.67 -0.57
CA LYS A 66 -22.46 8.44 0.15
C LYS A 66 -21.93 9.79 0.62
N MET A 67 -20.68 9.84 1.03
CA MET A 67 -20.06 11.06 1.57
C MET A 67 -19.66 12.06 0.47
N PHE A 68 -19.33 11.58 -0.73
CA PHE A 68 -18.83 12.41 -1.82
C PHE A 68 -19.78 12.34 -3.03
N PRO A 69 -20.21 13.48 -3.55
CA PRO A 69 -21.12 13.51 -4.71
C PRO A 69 -20.41 13.05 -5.99
N LYS A 70 -21.21 12.64 -6.96
CA LYS A 70 -20.70 12.37 -8.31
C LYS A 70 -19.96 13.61 -8.82
N GLY A 71 -18.81 13.40 -9.47
CA GLY A 71 -17.96 14.49 -9.92
C GLY A 71 -16.87 14.88 -8.93
N HIS A 72 -17.00 14.51 -7.65
CA HIS A 72 -15.92 14.66 -6.68
C HIS A 72 -14.83 13.62 -6.96
N SER A 73 -13.56 13.94 -6.64
CA SER A 73 -12.45 13.02 -6.85
C SER A 73 -12.61 11.68 -6.11
N HIS A 74 -13.36 11.68 -5.00
CA HIS A 74 -13.67 10.48 -4.22
C HIS A 74 -15.09 9.95 -4.45
N GLY A 75 -15.86 10.59 -5.34
CA GLY A 75 -17.22 10.18 -5.67
C GLY A 75 -17.25 9.01 -6.64
N GLN A 76 -18.44 8.45 -6.85
CA GLN A 76 -18.64 7.35 -7.78
C GLN A 76 -18.40 7.80 -9.22
N SER A 77 -17.67 6.97 -9.98
CA SER A 77 -17.44 7.14 -11.41
C SER A 77 -17.19 5.76 -12.04
N ALA A 78 -17.33 5.69 -13.36
CA ALA A 78 -17.04 4.45 -14.09
C ALA A 78 -15.60 3.99 -13.89
N ASP A 79 -14.66 4.93 -13.86
CA ASP A 79 -13.24 4.61 -13.63
C ASP A 79 -13.01 4.04 -12.24
N ARG A 80 -13.66 4.60 -11.22
CA ARG A 80 -13.56 4.09 -9.85
C ARG A 80 -14.18 2.72 -9.72
N ASP A 81 -15.36 2.51 -10.31
CA ASP A 81 -16.00 1.21 -10.28
C ASP A 81 -15.12 0.15 -10.95
N ALA A 82 -14.50 0.47 -12.08
CA ALA A 82 -13.57 -0.42 -12.75
C ALA A 82 -12.34 -0.75 -11.89
N ARG A 83 -11.78 0.26 -11.21
CA ARG A 83 -10.64 0.06 -10.29
C ARG A 83 -11.01 -0.81 -9.10
N HIS A 84 -12.21 -0.64 -8.54
CA HIS A 84 -12.67 -1.48 -7.43
C HIS A 84 -12.86 -2.93 -7.86
N LYS A 85 -13.36 -3.16 -9.07
CA LYS A 85 -13.48 -4.51 -9.63
C LYS A 85 -12.10 -5.15 -9.83
N GLN A 86 -11.15 -4.39 -10.34
CA GLN A 86 -9.78 -4.85 -10.50
C GLN A 86 -9.16 -5.20 -9.14
N ALA A 87 -9.32 -4.31 -8.17
CA ALA A 87 -8.79 -4.50 -6.82
C ALA A 87 -9.39 -5.72 -6.13
N ALA A 88 -10.65 -6.06 -6.44
CA ALA A 88 -11.36 -7.16 -5.79
C ALA A 88 -10.73 -8.53 -6.03
N VAL A 89 -9.92 -8.69 -7.09
CA VAL A 89 -9.21 -9.93 -7.38
C VAL A 89 -7.75 -9.92 -6.90
N HIS A 90 -7.38 -8.90 -6.13
CA HIS A 90 -6.06 -8.77 -5.53
C HIS A 90 -6.14 -8.77 -4.00
N PRO A 91 -5.10 -9.27 -3.28
CA PRO A 91 -3.90 -9.89 -3.86
C PRO A 91 -4.24 -11.23 -4.53
N ASN A 92 -3.48 -11.57 -5.56
CA ASN A 92 -3.58 -12.86 -6.25
C ASN A 92 -2.27 -13.65 -6.12
N GLU A 93 -2.17 -14.79 -6.80
CA GLU A 93 -0.99 -15.64 -6.72
C GLU A 93 0.28 -14.94 -7.19
N ASP A 94 0.19 -14.10 -8.21
CA ASP A 94 1.34 -13.32 -8.69
C ASP A 94 1.79 -12.31 -7.64
N ASP A 95 0.86 -11.70 -6.92
CA ASP A 95 1.15 -10.77 -5.83
C ASP A 95 1.86 -11.49 -4.68
N PHE A 96 1.39 -12.70 -4.32
CA PHE A 96 2.02 -13.49 -3.27
C PHE A 96 3.44 -13.91 -3.66
N LYS A 97 3.64 -14.31 -4.90
CA LYS A 97 4.96 -14.64 -5.40
C LYS A 97 5.89 -13.43 -5.36
N ALA A 98 5.40 -12.27 -5.79
CA ALA A 98 6.18 -11.04 -5.76
C ALA A 98 6.56 -10.66 -4.31
N ALA A 99 5.65 -10.87 -3.35
CA ALA A 99 5.93 -10.63 -1.94
C ALA A 99 6.99 -11.57 -1.40
N GLN A 100 6.96 -12.84 -1.78
CA GLN A 100 7.98 -13.82 -1.40
C GLN A 100 9.34 -13.44 -1.99
N ASP A 101 9.38 -13.06 -3.26
CA ASP A 101 10.61 -12.63 -3.93
C ASP A 101 11.18 -11.38 -3.24
N PHE A 102 10.32 -10.46 -2.85
CA PHE A 102 10.71 -9.28 -2.09
C PHE A 102 11.37 -9.65 -0.75
N ALA A 103 10.74 -10.55 0.01
CA ALA A 103 11.28 -11.00 1.29
C ALA A 103 12.64 -11.69 1.13
N GLN A 104 12.78 -12.55 0.13
CA GLN A 104 14.04 -13.23 -0.16
C GLN A 104 15.12 -12.24 -0.56
N HIS A 105 14.77 -11.22 -1.34
CA HIS A 105 15.70 -10.17 -1.74
C HIS A 105 16.20 -9.37 -0.53
N ILE A 106 15.30 -9.04 0.41
CA ILE A 106 15.68 -8.36 1.65
C ILE A 106 16.63 -9.23 2.48
N LEU A 107 16.31 -10.51 2.65
CA LEU A 107 17.18 -11.44 3.41
C LEU A 107 18.57 -11.53 2.79
N ALA A 108 18.67 -11.63 1.48
CA ALA A 108 19.96 -11.69 0.78
C ALA A 108 20.77 -10.40 0.97
N LYS A 109 20.11 -9.26 1.04
CA LYS A 109 20.73 -7.95 1.31
C LYS A 109 21.33 -7.89 2.73
N LEU A 110 20.61 -8.45 3.70
CA LEU A 110 21.00 -8.39 5.11
C LEU A 110 22.09 -9.40 5.48
N ASP A 111 22.24 -10.45 4.70
CA ASP A 111 23.25 -11.49 4.92
C ASP A 111 24.66 -11.07 4.44
N ARG A 112 24.83 -9.86 3.98
CA ARG A 112 26.12 -9.33 3.48
C ARG A 112 26.91 -8.60 4.54
#